data_87d35b01a919df54b13f4afef3e07f92
#
_entry.id   87d35b01a919df54b13f4afef3e07f92
#
_cell.length_a   1.000
_cell.length_b   1.000
_cell.length_c   1.000
_cell.angle_alpha   90.00
_cell.angle_beta   90.00
_cell.angle_gamma   90.00
#
_symmetry.space_group_name_H-M   'P 1'
#
loop_
_entity.id
_entity.type
_entity.pdbx_description
1 polymer ?
#
loop_
_entity_poly.entity_id
_entity_poly.type
_entity_poly.pdbx_seq_one_letter_code
_entity_poly.pdbx_strand_id
1 'polypeptide(L)'
;MKIASIDIGTNAVKTKIFETGPTLIKFIQSERSPIRLGKEVFIEGQIPKEKLDQLVAILKNYKEIFESLEVRDYEIVATCAFRDTKNSEEARRFIEHSIEHPIRIISGLEEAKLMRLHPDAENNQTDMFVDLGGGSTEIFMREGSELAIGSFNLGAVRNMLGMDKPSEWKRLQRFLEKHKKPERIIGIGGNIRSFIYANNVKSMNQNKFLKSAQAMQSLSIEEKMDQFNFSPDRADVIDHAIIIFSFIMQKSGCKKIKSTKWGVSDSIAVKLFHEIYSQKIKIIN
;
A
#
# COMPACT_ATOMS: atom_id res chain seq x y z
N MET A 1 -10.69 7.40 22.72
CA MET A 1 -11.74 6.99 21.76
C MET A 1 -11.15 6.02 20.74
N LYS A 2 -11.99 5.30 19.99
CA LYS A 2 -11.48 4.47 18.89
C LYS A 2 -11.77 5.12 17.56
N ILE A 3 -10.80 5.04 16.64
CA ILE A 3 -10.91 5.49 15.26
C ILE A 3 -10.51 4.35 14.32
N ALA A 4 -10.92 4.42 13.05
CA ALA A 4 -10.53 3.45 12.06
C ALA A 4 -10.16 4.11 10.71
N SER A 5 -9.51 3.35 9.87
CA SER A 5 -9.20 3.71 8.49
C SER A 5 -9.51 2.54 7.57
N ILE A 6 -10.05 2.83 6.39
CA ILE A 6 -10.25 1.84 5.32
C ILE A 6 -9.49 2.29 4.09
N ASP A 7 -8.68 1.39 3.54
CA ASP A 7 -7.92 1.54 2.28
C ASP A 7 -8.50 0.57 1.23
N ILE A 8 -9.17 1.09 0.22
CA ILE A 8 -9.68 0.33 -0.92
C ILE A 8 -8.59 0.30 -1.99
N GLY A 9 -7.79 -0.77 -1.97
CA GLY A 9 -6.73 -0.99 -2.94
C GLY A 9 -7.15 -1.85 -4.13
N THR A 10 -6.23 -2.08 -5.06
CA THR A 10 -6.45 -2.89 -6.27
C THR A 10 -6.65 -4.38 -5.95
N ASN A 11 -5.91 -4.94 -5.00
CA ASN A 11 -5.95 -6.38 -4.69
C ASN A 11 -6.80 -6.72 -3.47
N ALA A 12 -6.92 -5.80 -2.52
CA ALA A 12 -7.66 -6.02 -1.27
C ALA A 12 -8.14 -4.70 -0.68
N VAL A 13 -9.23 -4.78 0.07
CA VAL A 13 -9.67 -3.75 1.03
C VAL A 13 -9.02 -4.07 2.37
N LYS A 14 -8.48 -3.05 3.02
CA LYS A 14 -7.83 -3.18 4.33
C LYS A 14 -8.44 -2.20 5.30
N THR A 15 -8.64 -2.63 6.54
CA THR A 15 -8.99 -1.73 7.63
C THR A 15 -8.06 -1.90 8.80
N LYS A 16 -7.84 -0.80 9.52
CA LYS A 16 -7.12 -0.78 10.79
C LYS A 16 -7.91 0.03 11.81
N ILE A 17 -7.92 -0.46 13.04
CA ILE A 17 -8.62 0.15 14.16
C ILE A 17 -7.58 0.53 15.21
N PHE A 18 -7.74 1.74 15.76
CA PHE A 18 -6.83 2.31 16.74
C PHE A 18 -7.59 2.86 17.94
N GLU A 19 -7.01 2.71 19.10
CA GLU A 19 -7.39 3.43 20.30
C GLU A 19 -6.61 4.75 20.37
N THR A 20 -7.29 5.84 20.69
CA THR A 20 -6.68 7.17 20.73
C THR A 20 -6.95 7.88 22.05
N GLY A 21 -5.93 8.59 22.52
CA GLY A 21 -5.99 9.59 23.58
C GLY A 21 -5.43 10.93 23.06
N PRO A 22 -5.35 11.99 23.85
CA PRO A 22 -4.95 13.32 23.37
C PRO A 22 -3.57 13.37 22.70
N THR A 23 -2.65 12.48 23.07
CA THR A 23 -1.26 12.44 22.56
C THR A 23 -0.84 11.05 22.11
N LEU A 24 -1.77 10.10 21.99
CA LEU A 24 -1.48 8.68 21.77
C LEU A 24 -2.40 8.10 20.72
N ILE A 25 -1.83 7.34 19.80
CA ILE A 25 -2.53 6.44 18.91
C ILE A 25 -1.92 5.03 19.07
N LYS A 26 -2.77 4.04 19.37
CA LYS A 26 -2.38 2.65 19.61
C LYS A 26 -3.15 1.73 18.70
N PHE A 27 -2.45 0.88 17.96
CA PHE A 27 -3.05 -0.14 17.12
C PHE A 27 -3.84 -1.16 17.97
N ILE A 28 -5.05 -1.52 17.52
CA ILE A 28 -5.89 -2.57 18.13
C ILE A 28 -5.90 -3.81 17.22
N GLN A 29 -6.48 -3.67 16.03
CA GLN A 29 -6.60 -4.78 15.08
C GLN A 29 -6.66 -4.31 13.62
N SER A 30 -6.50 -5.25 12.71
CA SER A 30 -6.65 -5.02 11.27
C SER A 30 -7.35 -6.19 10.60
N GLU A 31 -8.14 -5.87 9.57
CA GLU A 31 -8.74 -6.85 8.68
C GLU A 31 -8.29 -6.62 7.24
N ARG A 32 -8.28 -7.68 6.46
CA ARG A 32 -7.95 -7.65 5.04
C ARG A 32 -8.91 -8.55 4.26
N SER A 33 -9.66 -7.95 3.34
CA SER A 33 -10.60 -8.67 2.47
C SER A 33 -10.11 -8.61 1.02
N PRO A 34 -9.73 -9.74 0.39
CA PRO A 34 -9.40 -9.79 -1.02
C PRO A 34 -10.58 -9.35 -1.88
N ILE A 35 -10.32 -8.51 -2.90
CA ILE A 35 -11.35 -8.04 -3.87
C ILE A 35 -10.90 -8.23 -5.32
N ARG A 36 -9.58 -8.10 -5.61
CA ARG A 36 -8.94 -8.36 -6.90
C ARG A 36 -9.58 -7.58 -8.07
N LEU A 37 -9.58 -6.25 -7.99
CA LEU A 37 -10.14 -5.35 -9.01
C LEU A 37 -9.24 -5.18 -10.25
N GLY A 38 -8.05 -5.77 -10.25
CA GLY A 38 -7.03 -5.46 -11.25
C GLY A 38 -7.43 -5.83 -12.68
N LYS A 39 -8.06 -7.00 -12.89
CA LYS A 39 -8.51 -7.46 -14.21
C LYS A 39 -9.57 -6.51 -14.77
N GLU A 40 -10.59 -6.25 -14.00
CA GLU A 40 -11.72 -5.40 -14.37
C GLU A 40 -11.26 -3.98 -14.68
N VAL A 41 -10.37 -3.43 -13.86
CA VAL A 41 -9.90 -2.04 -14.03
C VAL A 41 -8.87 -1.92 -15.16
N PHE A 42 -7.85 -2.80 -15.19
CA PHE A 42 -6.71 -2.61 -16.11
C PHE A 42 -6.94 -3.21 -17.49
N ILE A 43 -7.77 -4.24 -17.62
CA ILE A 43 -8.10 -4.87 -18.91
C ILE A 43 -9.44 -4.39 -19.42
N GLU A 44 -10.50 -4.47 -18.61
CA GLU A 44 -11.87 -4.16 -19.01
C GLU A 44 -12.17 -2.65 -18.90
N GLY A 45 -11.42 -1.95 -18.07
CA GLY A 45 -11.48 -0.50 -17.90
C GLY A 45 -12.61 0.00 -17.00
N GLN A 46 -13.36 -0.89 -16.35
CA GLN A 46 -14.47 -0.52 -15.46
C GLN A 46 -14.66 -1.55 -14.33
N ILE A 47 -15.20 -1.11 -13.21
CA ILE A 47 -15.59 -1.99 -12.10
C ILE A 47 -17.03 -2.43 -12.35
N PRO A 48 -17.29 -3.73 -12.57
CA PRO A 48 -18.64 -4.23 -12.83
C PRO A 48 -19.49 -4.23 -11.54
N LYS A 49 -20.82 -4.26 -11.72
CA LYS A 49 -21.81 -4.23 -10.64
C LYS A 49 -21.56 -5.30 -9.59
N GLU A 50 -21.21 -6.52 -10.01
CA GLU A 50 -20.90 -7.63 -9.10
C GLU A 50 -19.74 -7.29 -8.14
N LYS A 51 -18.67 -6.65 -8.63
CA LYS A 51 -17.54 -6.21 -7.81
C LYS A 51 -17.92 -5.06 -6.89
N LEU A 52 -18.81 -4.15 -7.35
CA LEU A 52 -19.34 -3.10 -6.49
C LEU A 52 -20.17 -3.68 -5.35
N ASP A 53 -21.00 -4.68 -5.61
CA ASP A 53 -21.79 -5.36 -4.59
C ASP A 53 -20.90 -6.11 -3.57
N GLN A 54 -19.82 -6.75 -4.04
CA GLN A 54 -18.80 -7.36 -3.17
C GLN A 54 -18.10 -6.31 -2.29
N LEU A 55 -17.74 -5.15 -2.85
CA LEU A 55 -17.15 -4.04 -2.08
C LEU A 55 -18.12 -3.53 -1.02
N VAL A 56 -19.38 -3.33 -1.36
CA VAL A 56 -20.42 -2.91 -0.40
C VAL A 56 -20.55 -3.93 0.73
N ALA A 57 -20.58 -5.23 0.43
CA ALA A 57 -20.66 -6.27 1.44
C ALA A 57 -19.45 -6.24 2.39
N ILE A 58 -18.22 -6.10 1.86
CA ILE A 58 -16.99 -5.97 2.67
C ILE A 58 -17.08 -4.73 3.59
N LEU A 59 -17.48 -3.58 3.05
CA LEU A 59 -17.54 -2.34 3.81
C LEU A 59 -18.63 -2.37 4.89
N LYS A 60 -19.77 -2.99 4.62
CA LYS A 60 -20.83 -3.22 5.63
C LYS A 60 -20.34 -4.12 6.76
N ASN A 61 -19.65 -5.21 6.44
CA ASN A 61 -19.03 -6.07 7.47
C ASN A 61 -18.01 -5.29 8.34
N TYR A 62 -17.20 -4.40 7.73
CA TYR A 62 -16.29 -3.55 8.52
C TYR A 62 -17.07 -2.57 9.41
N LYS A 63 -18.17 -2.02 8.93
CA LYS A 63 -19.04 -1.14 9.72
C LYS A 63 -19.62 -1.88 10.94
N GLU A 64 -20.08 -3.12 10.79
CA GLU A 64 -20.54 -3.97 11.91
C GLU A 64 -19.43 -4.19 12.95
N ILE A 65 -18.18 -4.46 12.50
CA ILE A 65 -17.02 -4.55 13.39
C ILE A 65 -16.79 -3.21 14.12
N PHE A 66 -16.89 -2.08 13.42
CA PHE A 66 -16.73 -0.76 14.02
C PHE A 66 -17.79 -0.46 15.08
N GLU A 67 -19.03 -0.81 14.81
CA GLU A 67 -20.13 -0.68 15.77
C GLU A 67 -19.89 -1.55 17.02
N SER A 68 -19.50 -2.82 16.84
CA SER A 68 -19.20 -3.75 17.96
C SER A 68 -18.04 -3.29 18.84
N LEU A 69 -17.07 -2.55 18.24
CA LEU A 69 -15.90 -2.02 18.93
C LEU A 69 -16.07 -0.56 19.37
N GLU A 70 -17.22 0.05 19.16
CA GLU A 70 -17.49 1.45 19.49
C GLU A 70 -16.51 2.43 18.83
N VAL A 71 -16.17 2.17 17.54
CA VAL A 71 -15.39 3.11 16.72
C VAL A 71 -16.24 4.35 16.48
N ARG A 72 -15.72 5.53 16.84
CA ARG A 72 -16.49 6.79 16.76
C ARG A 72 -16.31 7.52 15.44
N ASP A 73 -15.16 7.35 14.81
CA ASP A 73 -14.84 8.05 13.57
C ASP A 73 -13.94 7.20 12.67
N TYR A 74 -14.14 7.28 11.37
CA TYR A 74 -13.32 6.56 10.41
C TYR A 74 -13.29 7.25 9.04
N GLU A 75 -12.20 7.07 8.30
CA GLU A 75 -12.03 7.57 6.93
C GLU A 75 -11.92 6.38 5.96
N ILE A 76 -12.63 6.47 4.83
CA ILE A 76 -12.52 5.52 3.71
C ILE A 76 -11.78 6.21 2.58
N VAL A 77 -10.66 5.61 2.17
CA VAL A 77 -9.86 6.08 1.04
C VAL A 77 -9.82 5.01 -0.04
N ALA A 78 -10.03 5.42 -1.29
CA ALA A 78 -9.85 4.58 -2.46
C ALA A 78 -8.63 5.08 -3.27
N THR A 79 -7.85 4.12 -3.79
CA THR A 79 -6.57 4.39 -4.42
C THR A 79 -6.55 4.00 -5.90
N CYS A 80 -5.50 3.40 -6.40
CA CYS A 80 -5.22 3.18 -7.82
C CYS A 80 -6.39 2.59 -8.63
N ALA A 81 -7.10 1.57 -8.13
CA ALA A 81 -8.19 0.95 -8.89
C ALA A 81 -9.33 1.95 -9.19
N PHE A 82 -9.68 2.79 -8.23
CA PHE A 82 -10.70 3.82 -8.42
C PHE A 82 -10.21 5.00 -9.25
N ARG A 83 -8.91 5.31 -9.23
CA ARG A 83 -8.34 6.35 -10.11
C ARG A 83 -8.37 5.96 -11.59
N ASP A 84 -8.16 4.68 -11.88
CA ASP A 84 -7.91 4.20 -13.23
C ASP A 84 -9.15 3.63 -13.93
N THR A 85 -10.25 3.43 -13.20
CA THR A 85 -11.51 2.95 -13.79
C THR A 85 -12.29 4.06 -14.47
N LYS A 86 -12.93 3.76 -15.61
CA LYS A 86 -13.75 4.72 -16.36
C LYS A 86 -15.04 5.13 -15.63
N ASN A 87 -15.59 4.22 -14.83
CA ASN A 87 -16.80 4.47 -14.03
C ASN A 87 -16.52 4.87 -12.58
N SER A 88 -15.38 5.52 -12.33
CA SER A 88 -14.90 5.88 -10.97
C SER A 88 -15.95 6.61 -10.13
N GLU A 89 -16.54 7.65 -10.68
CA GLU A 89 -17.50 8.49 -9.96
C GLU A 89 -18.85 7.77 -9.73
N GLU A 90 -19.31 6.99 -10.71
CA GLU A 90 -20.52 6.15 -10.59
C GLU A 90 -20.31 5.08 -9.50
N ALA A 91 -19.16 4.38 -9.53
CA ALA A 91 -18.79 3.37 -8.55
C ALA A 91 -18.71 3.96 -7.14
N ARG A 92 -18.09 5.15 -7.00
CA ARG A 92 -17.99 5.87 -5.73
C ARG A 92 -19.39 6.18 -5.16
N ARG A 93 -20.25 6.83 -5.96
CA ARG A 93 -21.61 7.21 -5.53
C ARG A 93 -22.46 6.00 -5.17
N PHE A 94 -22.35 4.92 -5.95
CA PHE A 94 -23.10 3.69 -5.67
C PHE A 94 -22.71 3.12 -4.30
N ILE A 95 -21.41 3.06 -3.99
CA ILE A 95 -20.93 2.53 -2.71
C ILE A 95 -21.30 3.48 -1.57
N GLU A 96 -21.03 4.79 -1.71
CA GLU A 96 -21.37 5.80 -0.70
C GLU A 96 -22.84 5.76 -0.30
N HIS A 97 -23.75 5.67 -1.29
CA HIS A 97 -25.19 5.53 -1.04
C HIS A 97 -25.51 4.23 -0.28
N SER A 98 -24.82 3.12 -0.63
CA SER A 98 -25.10 1.80 -0.05
C SER A 98 -24.62 1.64 1.39
N ILE A 99 -23.57 2.37 1.80
CA ILE A 99 -22.97 2.31 3.13
C ILE A 99 -23.23 3.57 3.96
N GLU A 100 -23.85 4.59 3.38
CA GLU A 100 -24.15 5.89 4.01
C GLU A 100 -22.90 6.55 4.60
N HIS A 101 -21.78 6.49 3.86
CA HIS A 101 -20.50 7.08 4.28
C HIS A 101 -19.68 7.55 3.07
N PRO A 102 -19.02 8.72 3.14
CA PRO A 102 -18.23 9.24 2.03
C PRO A 102 -16.97 8.41 1.79
N ILE A 103 -16.55 8.34 0.51
CA ILE A 103 -15.29 7.74 0.06
C ILE A 103 -14.44 8.80 -0.60
N ARG A 104 -13.21 8.97 -0.14
CA ARG A 104 -12.26 9.89 -0.74
C ARG A 104 -11.32 9.15 -1.69
N ILE A 105 -11.39 9.46 -2.99
CA ILE A 105 -10.42 8.96 -3.97
C ILE A 105 -9.21 9.88 -3.93
N ILE A 106 -8.03 9.34 -3.59
CA ILE A 106 -6.79 10.12 -3.48
C ILE A 106 -5.90 9.92 -4.70
N SER A 107 -5.20 10.98 -5.10
CA SER A 107 -4.18 10.89 -6.14
C SER A 107 -2.95 10.09 -5.65
N GLY A 108 -2.17 9.54 -6.58
CA GLY A 108 -0.95 8.83 -6.22
C GLY A 108 0.09 9.73 -5.53
N LEU A 109 0.12 11.03 -5.84
CA LEU A 109 0.98 11.98 -5.13
C LEU A 109 0.49 12.28 -3.70
N GLU A 110 -0.82 12.29 -3.45
CA GLU A 110 -1.36 12.35 -2.09
C GLU A 110 -1.00 11.10 -1.30
N GLU A 111 -1.15 9.93 -1.93
CA GLU A 111 -0.76 8.64 -1.36
C GLU A 111 0.74 8.63 -1.00
N ALA A 112 1.62 9.10 -1.90
CA ALA A 112 3.04 9.29 -1.62
C ALA A 112 3.31 10.25 -0.45
N LYS A 113 2.57 11.37 -0.38
CA LYS A 113 2.69 12.35 0.72
C LYS A 113 2.26 11.77 2.08
N LEU A 114 1.33 10.83 2.12
CA LEU A 114 0.93 10.18 3.36
C LEU A 114 2.08 9.43 4.04
N MET A 115 3.09 8.95 3.29
CA MET A 115 4.26 8.28 3.85
C MET A 115 5.12 9.18 4.76
N ARG A 116 4.99 10.52 4.67
CA ARG A 116 5.63 11.45 5.61
C ARG A 116 5.20 11.25 7.06
N LEU A 117 4.02 10.63 7.27
CA LEU A 117 3.47 10.35 8.60
C LEU A 117 4.05 9.06 9.20
N HIS A 118 4.87 8.31 8.45
CA HIS A 118 5.60 7.16 8.98
C HIS A 118 6.55 7.62 10.10
N PRO A 119 6.61 6.93 11.25
CA PRO A 119 7.45 7.34 12.39
C PRO A 119 8.93 7.56 12.03
N ASP A 120 9.48 6.72 11.15
CA ASP A 120 10.87 6.86 10.69
C ASP A 120 11.06 8.01 9.69
N ALA A 121 10.00 8.61 9.12
CA ALA A 121 10.13 9.60 8.05
C ALA A 121 10.41 11.02 8.56
N GLU A 122 10.03 11.36 9.78
CA GLU A 122 10.15 12.71 10.31
C GLU A 122 11.62 13.14 10.49
N ASN A 123 12.44 12.23 11.00
CA ASN A 123 13.85 12.51 11.38
C ASN A 123 14.86 11.85 10.44
N ASN A 124 14.43 11.17 9.39
CA ASN A 124 15.31 10.41 8.52
C ASN A 124 15.42 11.07 7.14
N GLN A 125 16.63 11.51 6.78
CA GLN A 125 16.93 12.16 5.51
C GLN A 125 17.65 11.24 4.51
N THR A 126 17.84 9.97 4.86
CA THR A 126 18.63 9.03 4.07
C THR A 126 17.83 7.84 3.58
N ASP A 127 16.63 7.61 4.10
CA ASP A 127 15.78 6.50 3.69
C ASP A 127 14.83 6.88 2.55
N MET A 128 14.61 5.93 1.66
CA MET A 128 13.56 5.99 0.63
C MET A 128 12.41 5.08 1.05
N PHE A 129 11.23 5.65 1.18
CA PHE A 129 9.99 4.91 1.44
C PHE A 129 9.35 4.55 0.11
N VAL A 130 9.02 3.28 -0.07
CA VAL A 130 8.42 2.73 -1.30
C VAL A 130 7.18 1.95 -0.92
N ASP A 131 6.01 2.47 -1.24
CA ASP A 131 4.75 1.73 -1.15
C ASP A 131 4.44 1.12 -2.51
N LEU A 132 4.48 -0.22 -2.57
CA LEU A 132 4.19 -0.97 -3.77
C LEU A 132 2.87 -1.70 -3.61
N GLY A 133 1.86 -1.15 -4.24
CA GLY A 133 0.50 -1.68 -4.29
C GLY A 133 0.27 -2.67 -5.44
N GLY A 134 -1.00 -2.98 -5.71
CA GLY A 134 -1.40 -3.80 -6.84
C GLY A 134 -1.32 -3.06 -8.18
N GLY A 135 -1.61 -1.77 -8.20
CA GLY A 135 -1.70 -0.99 -9.44
C GLY A 135 -0.66 0.09 -9.61
N SER A 136 -0.06 0.57 -8.53
CA SER A 136 0.92 1.67 -8.56
C SER A 136 2.03 1.46 -7.55
N THR A 137 3.07 2.28 -7.68
CA THR A 137 4.20 2.40 -6.74
C THR A 137 4.38 3.87 -6.39
N GLU A 138 4.31 4.18 -5.12
CA GLU A 138 4.51 5.49 -4.55
C GLU A 138 5.89 5.56 -3.88
N ILE A 139 6.61 6.67 -4.08
CA ILE A 139 7.94 6.89 -3.49
C ILE A 139 7.95 8.22 -2.74
N PHE A 140 8.56 8.19 -1.55
CA PHE A 140 8.78 9.34 -0.71
C PHE A 140 10.22 9.35 -0.18
N MET A 141 10.89 10.50 -0.27
CA MET A 141 12.21 10.75 0.31
C MET A 141 12.29 12.18 0.84
N ARG A 142 13.19 12.42 1.80
CA ARG A 142 13.61 13.77 2.20
C ARG A 142 14.99 14.08 1.65
N GLU A 143 15.15 15.28 1.11
CA GLU A 143 16.44 15.82 0.62
C GLU A 143 16.64 17.21 1.25
N GLY A 144 17.14 17.22 2.50
CA GLY A 144 17.18 18.45 3.30
C GLY A 144 15.77 18.94 3.66
N SER A 145 15.43 20.16 3.25
CA SER A 145 14.09 20.74 3.44
C SER A 145 13.09 20.31 2.35
N GLU A 146 13.55 19.76 1.26
CA GLU A 146 12.72 19.36 0.12
C GLU A 146 12.19 17.94 0.26
N LEU A 147 11.06 17.68 -0.41
CA LEU A 147 10.45 16.35 -0.49
C LEU A 147 10.52 15.86 -1.93
N ALA A 148 11.20 14.74 -2.14
CA ALA A 148 11.15 14.01 -3.40
C ALA A 148 10.00 12.99 -3.32
N ILE A 149 8.95 13.22 -4.09
CA ILE A 149 7.77 12.35 -4.15
C ILE A 149 7.45 11.95 -5.58
N GLY A 150 7.07 10.70 -5.77
CA GLY A 150 6.68 10.15 -7.06
C GLY A 150 5.56 9.14 -6.92
N SER A 151 4.73 9.03 -7.96
CA SER A 151 3.75 7.96 -8.12
C SER A 151 3.85 7.44 -9.55
N PHE A 152 3.93 6.13 -9.69
CA PHE A 152 4.18 5.43 -10.95
C PHE A 152 3.12 4.35 -11.15
N ASN A 153 2.57 4.26 -12.35
CA ASN A 153 1.60 3.22 -12.72
C ASN A 153 2.31 1.86 -12.93
N LEU A 154 3.06 1.46 -11.93
CA LEU A 154 3.79 0.19 -11.79
C LEU A 154 3.35 -0.46 -10.49
N GLY A 155 2.64 -1.58 -10.56
CA GLY A 155 2.15 -2.30 -9.39
C GLY A 155 2.15 -3.80 -9.65
N ALA A 156 2.12 -4.60 -8.61
CA ALA A 156 2.27 -6.04 -8.71
C ALA A 156 1.20 -6.70 -9.60
N VAL A 157 -0.07 -6.31 -9.45
CA VAL A 157 -1.18 -6.82 -10.28
C VAL A 157 -1.12 -6.28 -11.70
N ARG A 158 -0.82 -4.97 -11.86
CA ARG A 158 -0.66 -4.37 -13.19
C ARG A 158 0.45 -5.03 -13.99
N ASN A 159 1.59 -5.30 -13.37
CA ASN A 159 2.72 -6.00 -14.00
C ASN A 159 2.37 -7.46 -14.31
N MET A 160 1.70 -8.18 -13.40
CA MET A 160 1.21 -9.53 -13.63
C MET A 160 0.31 -9.63 -14.88
N LEU A 161 -0.51 -8.62 -15.10
CA LEU A 161 -1.43 -8.56 -16.25
C LEU A 161 -0.76 -8.00 -17.53
N GLY A 162 0.52 -7.65 -17.50
CA GLY A 162 1.23 -7.04 -18.64
C GLY A 162 0.73 -5.65 -19.02
N MET A 163 0.10 -4.93 -18.08
CA MET A 163 -0.54 -3.63 -18.31
C MET A 163 0.32 -2.43 -17.88
N ASP A 164 1.56 -2.66 -17.49
CA ASP A 164 2.56 -1.63 -17.22
C ASP A 164 3.22 -1.14 -18.51
N LYS A 165 3.33 0.19 -18.64
CA LYS A 165 3.87 0.80 -19.85
C LYS A 165 5.38 1.01 -19.73
N PRO A 166 6.18 0.78 -20.80
CA PRO A 166 7.62 1.08 -20.80
C PRO A 166 7.94 2.53 -20.44
N SER A 167 7.04 3.48 -20.73
CA SER A 167 7.19 4.89 -20.35
C SER A 167 7.20 5.10 -18.82
N GLU A 168 6.45 4.29 -18.06
CA GLU A 168 6.42 4.38 -16.59
C GLU A 168 7.73 3.87 -15.98
N TRP A 169 8.31 2.79 -16.52
CA TRP A 169 9.63 2.30 -16.11
C TRP A 169 10.73 3.35 -16.36
N LYS A 170 10.69 4.02 -17.53
CA LYS A 170 11.61 5.12 -17.85
C LYS A 170 11.40 6.32 -16.94
N ARG A 171 10.14 6.61 -16.56
CA ARG A 171 9.79 7.70 -15.64
C ARG A 171 10.30 7.40 -14.23
N LEU A 172 10.12 6.17 -13.75
CA LEU A 172 10.66 5.70 -12.46
C LEU A 172 12.20 5.76 -12.48
N GLN A 173 12.85 5.26 -13.52
CA GLN A 173 14.31 5.31 -13.62
C GLN A 173 14.84 6.75 -13.54
N ARG A 174 14.27 7.67 -14.31
CA ARG A 174 14.67 9.09 -14.27
C ARG A 174 14.47 9.72 -12.89
N PHE A 175 13.39 9.35 -12.21
CA PHE A 175 13.15 9.81 -10.83
C PHE A 175 14.27 9.30 -9.89
N LEU A 176 14.59 8.01 -9.93
CA LEU A 176 15.61 7.41 -9.08
C LEU A 176 17.03 7.94 -9.37
N GLU A 177 17.36 8.24 -10.62
CA GLU A 177 18.65 8.79 -11.04
C GLU A 177 18.81 10.28 -10.70
N LYS A 178 17.70 11.03 -10.65
CA LYS A 178 17.68 12.46 -10.33
C LYS A 178 17.95 12.74 -8.85
N HIS A 179 17.48 11.86 -7.98
CA HIS A 179 17.49 12.07 -6.53
C HIS A 179 18.69 11.40 -5.86
N LYS A 180 19.00 11.85 -4.64
CA LYS A 180 20.13 11.31 -3.86
C LYS A 180 19.98 9.81 -3.66
N LYS A 181 21.11 9.11 -3.70
CA LYS A 181 21.16 7.68 -3.41
C LYS A 181 20.75 7.43 -1.96
N PRO A 182 19.67 6.65 -1.73
CA PRO A 182 19.24 6.33 -0.37
C PRO A 182 20.21 5.33 0.28
N GLU A 183 20.37 5.43 1.59
CA GLU A 183 21.09 4.42 2.36
C GLU A 183 20.27 3.14 2.48
N ARG A 184 18.93 3.29 2.62
CA ARG A 184 18.03 2.18 2.83
C ARG A 184 16.67 2.42 2.16
N ILE A 185 16.09 1.36 1.64
CA ILE A 185 14.68 1.32 1.25
C ILE A 185 13.84 0.80 2.41
N ILE A 186 12.79 1.54 2.76
CA ILE A 186 11.71 1.11 3.63
C ILE A 186 10.55 0.69 2.73
N GLY A 187 10.45 -0.62 2.48
CA GLY A 187 9.38 -1.17 1.67
C GLY A 187 8.07 -1.27 2.46
N ILE A 188 7.03 -0.67 1.92
CA ILE A 188 5.67 -0.67 2.43
C ILE A 188 4.83 -1.62 1.56
N GLY A 189 3.81 -2.22 2.15
CA GLY A 189 2.91 -3.13 1.47
C GLY A 189 3.12 -4.60 1.84
N GLY A 190 2.11 -5.40 1.51
CA GLY A 190 2.08 -6.81 1.89
C GLY A 190 3.08 -7.67 1.14
N ASN A 191 3.39 -7.37 -0.12
CA ASN A 191 4.30 -8.16 -0.95
C ASN A 191 5.72 -8.15 -0.40
N ILE A 192 6.29 -6.95 -0.18
CA ILE A 192 7.66 -6.85 0.35
C ILE A 192 7.76 -7.40 1.77
N ARG A 193 6.73 -7.22 2.60
CA ARG A 193 6.70 -7.79 3.94
C ARG A 193 6.70 -9.33 3.90
N SER A 194 5.86 -9.93 3.06
CA SER A 194 5.83 -11.38 2.86
C SER A 194 7.16 -11.92 2.34
N PHE A 195 7.79 -11.23 1.39
CA PHE A 195 9.09 -11.61 0.84
C PHE A 195 10.22 -11.57 1.89
N ILE A 196 10.32 -10.49 2.66
CA ILE A 196 11.31 -10.36 3.75
C ILE A 196 11.08 -11.42 4.83
N TYR A 197 9.81 -11.66 5.20
CA TYR A 197 9.44 -12.67 6.19
C TYR A 197 9.76 -14.09 5.72
N ALA A 198 9.45 -14.45 4.47
CA ALA A 198 9.77 -15.75 3.87
C ALA A 198 11.27 -16.08 3.88
N ASN A 199 12.12 -15.08 3.92
CA ASN A 199 13.57 -15.22 4.04
C ASN A 199 14.09 -15.22 5.49
N ASN A 200 13.22 -15.22 6.50
CA ASN A 200 13.54 -15.23 7.94
C ASN A 200 14.52 -14.11 8.36
N VAL A 201 14.34 -12.91 7.82
CA VAL A 201 15.20 -11.75 8.12
C VAL A 201 14.37 -10.49 8.38
N LYS A 202 14.99 -9.50 9.05
CA LYS A 202 14.39 -8.17 9.26
C LYS A 202 14.78 -7.18 8.16
N SER A 203 15.91 -7.42 7.48
CA SER A 203 16.40 -6.61 6.37
C SER A 203 17.33 -7.42 5.48
N MET A 204 17.53 -6.99 4.25
CA MET A 204 18.41 -7.62 3.27
C MET A 204 19.35 -6.59 2.65
N ASN A 205 20.58 -7.00 2.32
CA ASN A 205 21.40 -6.26 1.38
C ASN A 205 20.98 -6.58 -0.07
N GLN A 206 21.41 -5.74 -1.02
CA GLN A 206 21.01 -5.88 -2.42
C GLN A 206 21.33 -7.26 -3.01
N ASN A 207 22.54 -7.80 -2.75
CA ASN A 207 22.93 -9.11 -3.30
C ASN A 207 22.06 -10.25 -2.77
N LYS A 208 21.77 -10.25 -1.46
CA LYS A 208 20.88 -11.25 -0.85
C LYS A 208 19.45 -11.09 -1.40
N PHE A 209 18.97 -9.85 -1.55
CA PHE A 209 17.65 -9.58 -2.11
C PHE A 209 17.51 -10.16 -3.51
N LEU A 210 18.46 -9.85 -4.43
CA LEU A 210 18.41 -10.32 -5.81
C LEU A 210 18.53 -11.85 -5.93
N LYS A 211 19.38 -12.49 -5.13
CA LYS A 211 19.46 -13.97 -5.07
C LYS A 211 18.16 -14.62 -4.57
N SER A 212 17.60 -14.07 -3.50
CA SER A 212 16.32 -14.58 -2.98
C SER A 212 15.16 -14.31 -3.93
N ALA A 213 15.18 -13.18 -4.65
CA ALA A 213 14.22 -12.86 -5.70
C ALA A 213 14.24 -13.91 -6.81
N GLN A 214 15.42 -14.23 -7.32
CA GLN A 214 15.60 -15.27 -8.34
C GLN A 214 15.12 -16.63 -7.86
N ALA A 215 15.47 -17.03 -6.64
CA ALA A 215 15.03 -18.29 -6.03
C ALA A 215 13.50 -18.35 -5.88
N MET A 216 12.84 -17.26 -5.44
CA MET A 216 11.38 -17.25 -5.32
C MET A 216 10.68 -17.31 -6.68
N GLN A 217 11.21 -16.61 -7.69
CA GLN A 217 10.67 -16.62 -9.05
C GLN A 217 10.81 -17.98 -9.77
N SER A 218 11.70 -18.86 -9.32
CA SER A 218 11.81 -20.22 -9.86
C SER A 218 10.77 -21.21 -9.30
N LEU A 219 10.02 -20.81 -8.27
CA LEU A 219 8.98 -21.63 -7.65
C LEU A 219 7.64 -21.43 -8.34
N SER A 220 6.84 -22.51 -8.43
CA SER A 220 5.44 -22.42 -8.84
C SER A 220 4.58 -21.67 -7.80
N ILE A 221 3.35 -21.35 -8.16
CA ILE A 221 2.40 -20.72 -7.23
C ILE A 221 2.11 -21.67 -6.05
N GLU A 222 1.91 -22.96 -6.34
CA GLU A 222 1.65 -24.01 -5.34
C GLU A 222 2.84 -24.14 -4.38
N GLU A 223 4.07 -24.21 -4.89
CA GLU A 223 5.27 -24.27 -4.06
C GLU A 223 5.43 -23.06 -3.15
N LYS A 224 5.08 -21.84 -3.62
CA LYS A 224 5.09 -20.63 -2.80
C LYS A 224 4.02 -20.67 -1.70
N MET A 225 2.84 -21.23 -2.00
CA MET A 225 1.78 -21.40 -1.01
C MET A 225 2.21 -22.41 0.06
N ASP A 226 2.77 -23.53 -0.32
CA ASP A 226 3.17 -24.60 0.60
C ASP A 226 4.39 -24.22 1.45
N GLN A 227 5.45 -23.67 0.83
CA GLN A 227 6.70 -23.36 1.54
C GLN A 227 6.61 -22.12 2.43
N PHE A 228 5.83 -21.11 2.02
CA PHE A 228 5.78 -19.81 2.71
C PHE A 228 4.43 -19.49 3.32
N ASN A 229 3.46 -20.40 3.21
CA ASN A 229 2.08 -20.19 3.65
C ASN A 229 1.47 -18.90 3.06
N PHE A 230 1.73 -18.63 1.78
CA PHE A 230 1.12 -17.50 1.10
C PHE A 230 -0.31 -17.84 0.71
N SER A 231 -1.21 -16.85 0.86
CA SER A 231 -2.54 -16.94 0.26
C SER A 231 -2.44 -16.93 -1.28
N PRO A 232 -3.39 -17.53 -2.01
CA PRO A 232 -3.37 -17.56 -3.48
C PRO A 232 -3.19 -16.18 -4.11
N ASP A 233 -3.91 -15.18 -3.58
CA ASP A 233 -3.84 -13.79 -4.03
C ASP A 233 -2.55 -13.06 -3.64
N ARG A 234 -1.65 -13.72 -2.90
CA ARG A 234 -0.29 -13.29 -2.61
C ARG A 234 0.71 -14.03 -3.47
N ALA A 235 0.58 -15.34 -3.60
CA ALA A 235 1.51 -16.18 -4.33
C ALA A 235 1.59 -15.83 -5.83
N ASP A 236 0.48 -15.43 -6.44
CA ASP A 236 0.42 -15.06 -7.85
C ASP A 236 1.02 -13.68 -8.18
N VAL A 237 1.05 -12.74 -7.23
CA VAL A 237 1.51 -11.36 -7.49
C VAL A 237 2.89 -11.05 -6.92
N ILE A 238 3.44 -11.91 -6.05
CA ILE A 238 4.67 -11.58 -5.31
C ILE A 238 5.88 -11.40 -6.22
N ASP A 239 6.04 -12.22 -7.26
CA ASP A 239 7.14 -12.14 -8.21
C ASP A 239 7.16 -10.79 -8.92
N HIS A 240 5.99 -10.30 -9.31
CA HIS A 240 5.81 -9.01 -9.98
C HIS A 240 6.17 -7.84 -9.07
N ALA A 241 5.85 -7.93 -7.79
CA ALA A 241 6.31 -6.95 -6.80
C ALA A 241 7.84 -7.00 -6.62
N ILE A 242 8.42 -8.19 -6.56
CA ILE A 242 9.88 -8.39 -6.43
C ILE A 242 10.63 -7.83 -7.64
N ILE A 243 10.11 -7.98 -8.86
CA ILE A 243 10.67 -7.39 -10.07
C ILE A 243 10.78 -5.86 -9.93
N ILE A 244 9.70 -5.21 -9.49
CA ILE A 244 9.68 -3.75 -9.32
C ILE A 244 10.65 -3.32 -8.22
N PHE A 245 10.68 -3.99 -7.06
CA PHE A 245 11.64 -3.69 -6.00
C PHE A 245 13.10 -3.93 -6.42
N SER A 246 13.38 -4.99 -7.20
CA SER A 246 14.70 -5.27 -7.75
C SER A 246 15.18 -4.13 -8.66
N PHE A 247 14.31 -3.65 -9.53
CA PHE A 247 14.56 -2.51 -10.39
C PHE A 247 14.86 -1.24 -9.57
N ILE A 248 14.02 -0.94 -8.57
CA ILE A 248 14.22 0.22 -7.69
C ILE A 248 15.58 0.14 -6.97
N MET A 249 15.91 -1.02 -6.38
CA MET A 249 17.20 -1.20 -5.69
C MET A 249 18.39 -1.00 -6.62
N GLN A 250 18.34 -1.56 -7.83
CA GLN A 250 19.42 -1.44 -8.81
C GLN A 250 19.59 -0.01 -9.30
N LYS A 251 18.49 0.66 -9.69
CA LYS A 251 18.52 2.00 -10.28
C LYS A 251 18.80 3.10 -9.26
N SER A 252 18.32 2.98 -8.03
CA SER A 252 18.67 3.91 -6.96
C SER A 252 20.06 3.68 -6.40
N GLY A 253 20.68 2.53 -6.68
CA GLY A 253 21.94 2.11 -6.08
C GLY A 253 21.87 1.88 -4.57
N CYS A 254 20.69 1.70 -4.02
CA CYS A 254 20.48 1.41 -2.60
C CYS A 254 21.02 0.04 -2.24
N LYS A 255 21.74 -0.04 -1.12
CA LYS A 255 22.39 -1.29 -0.70
C LYS A 255 21.58 -2.13 0.28
N LYS A 256 20.52 -1.59 0.87
CA LYS A 256 19.77 -2.24 1.95
C LYS A 256 18.28 -1.98 1.86
N ILE A 257 17.47 -3.01 2.11
CA ILE A 257 16.01 -2.92 2.19
C ILE A 257 15.50 -3.57 3.47
N LYS A 258 14.51 -2.96 4.10
CA LYS A 258 13.66 -3.57 5.14
C LYS A 258 12.19 -3.36 4.80
N SER A 259 11.30 -4.16 5.35
CA SER A 259 9.86 -3.91 5.31
C SER A 259 9.37 -3.28 6.62
N THR A 260 8.21 -2.64 6.55
CA THR A 260 7.48 -2.12 7.72
C THR A 260 6.07 -2.70 7.77
N LYS A 261 5.47 -2.69 8.98
CA LYS A 261 4.04 -2.99 9.16
C LYS A 261 3.15 -1.78 8.85
N TRP A 262 3.75 -0.60 8.71
CA TRP A 262 3.05 0.63 8.34
C TRP A 262 2.51 0.53 6.91
N GLY A 263 1.38 1.16 6.63
CA GLY A 263 0.77 1.26 5.32
C GLY A 263 -0.10 2.51 5.20
N VAL A 264 -0.80 2.66 4.08
CA VAL A 264 -1.72 3.78 3.83
C VAL A 264 -2.75 3.90 4.96
N SER A 265 -3.32 2.78 5.42
CA SER A 265 -4.30 2.77 6.52
C SER A 265 -3.75 3.40 7.80
N ASP A 266 -2.47 3.17 8.16
CA ASP A 266 -1.85 3.82 9.34
C ASP A 266 -1.75 5.33 9.14
N SER A 267 -1.31 5.76 7.97
CA SER A 267 -1.19 7.18 7.64
C SER A 267 -2.55 7.91 7.62
N ILE A 268 -3.60 7.25 7.12
CA ILE A 268 -4.97 7.78 7.17
C ILE A 268 -5.42 7.94 8.63
N ALA A 269 -5.21 6.93 9.47
CA ALA A 269 -5.58 6.98 10.88
C ALA A 269 -4.82 8.08 11.64
N VAL A 270 -3.53 8.26 11.35
CA VAL A 270 -2.73 9.35 11.94
C VAL A 270 -3.22 10.73 11.46
N LYS A 271 -3.57 10.86 10.18
CA LYS A 271 -4.15 12.10 9.66
C LYS A 271 -5.46 12.43 10.37
N LEU A 272 -6.38 11.46 10.47
CA LEU A 272 -7.65 11.61 11.17
C LEU A 272 -7.43 11.97 12.65
N PHE A 273 -6.47 11.33 13.31
CA PHE A 273 -6.08 11.66 14.67
C PHE A 273 -5.64 13.13 14.81
N HIS A 274 -4.81 13.64 13.89
CA HIS A 274 -4.39 15.05 13.91
C HIS A 274 -5.56 16.01 13.72
N GLU A 275 -6.52 15.65 12.86
CA GLU A 275 -7.74 16.45 12.65
C GLU A 275 -8.59 16.54 13.93
N ILE A 276 -8.67 15.42 14.68
CA ILE A 276 -9.45 15.35 15.93
C ILE A 276 -8.76 16.08 17.08
N TYR A 277 -7.46 15.87 17.26
CA TYR A 277 -6.74 16.31 18.46
C TYR A 277 -5.82 17.51 18.24
N SER A 278 -5.49 17.87 16.99
CA SER A 278 -4.59 18.99 16.61
C SER A 278 -3.24 18.99 17.35
N GLN A 279 -2.72 17.83 17.74
CA GLN A 279 -1.53 17.68 18.59
C GLN A 279 -0.47 16.73 17.99
N LYS A 280 0.80 16.85 18.47
CA LYS A 280 1.88 15.90 18.16
C LYS A 280 1.65 14.55 18.84
N ILE A 281 1.93 13.46 18.14
CA ILE A 281 1.58 12.09 18.50
C ILE A 281 2.73 11.32 19.10
N LYS A 282 2.40 10.40 20.03
CA LYS A 282 3.19 9.21 20.36
C LYS A 282 2.52 7.97 19.77
N ILE A 283 3.19 7.33 18.80
CA ILE A 283 2.70 6.09 18.16
C ILE A 283 3.24 4.90 18.96
N ILE A 284 2.33 3.98 19.32
CA ILE A 284 2.68 2.68 19.95
C ILE A 284 2.17 1.58 19.01
N ASN A 285 3.12 0.80 18.46
CA ASN A 285 2.87 -0.35 17.58
C ASN A 285 2.81 -1.65 18.38
#